data_0846f706a18046fec5779c19387469a2
#
_entry.id   0846f706a18046fec5779c19387469a2
#
_cell.length_a   1.000
_cell.length_b   1.000
_cell.length_c   1.000
_cell.angle_alpha   90.00
_cell.angle_beta   90.00
_cell.angle_gamma   90.00
#
_symmetry.space_group_name_H-M   'P 1'
#
loop_
_entity.id
_entity.type
_entity.pdbx_description
1 polymer ?
#
loop_
_entity_poly.entity_id
_entity_poly.type
_entity_poly.pdbx_seq_one_letter_code
_entity_poly.pdbx_strand_id
1 'polypeptide(L)'
;TMRITLNGQLLLCGLAEAAMGHVPGLRIIQCNTDGMTVIVPRESRLRLKQVCEWWEKLTKLTLEQMTYRRMCIRDVNNYIGQYMDGKVKRKGAYEYEMEWHQNHSALVVPKVAEKVLLEGAPIRETVENWPDIMDFMLRVKVPRSSSLVIEYRENGTEQQYPLQNTTRYLITKSGGHLFKQMPPLEGKELWRQIGVEAGWKVTPCNDIVEAQGVEIDFDYYVQEVEKLVNGLS
;
A
#
# COMPACT_ATOMS: atom_id res chain seq x y z
N THR A 1 -6.17 28.66 1.43
CA THR A 1 -6.19 27.20 1.59
C THR A 1 -5.68 26.79 2.98
N MET A 2 -4.50 27.23 3.40
CA MET A 2 -3.87 26.86 4.68
C MET A 2 -4.74 27.18 5.93
N ARG A 3 -5.44 28.32 5.96
CA ARG A 3 -6.38 28.68 7.04
C ARG A 3 -7.54 27.71 7.17
N ILE A 4 -8.10 27.23 6.06
CA ILE A 4 -9.24 26.31 6.07
C ILE A 4 -8.82 24.98 6.66
N THR A 5 -7.67 24.44 6.22
CA THR A 5 -7.13 23.16 6.73
C THR A 5 -6.82 23.25 8.23
N LEU A 6 -6.14 24.32 8.66
CA LEU A 6 -5.81 24.51 10.07
C LEU A 6 -7.06 24.63 10.95
N ASN A 7 -8.05 25.41 10.50
CA ASN A 7 -9.30 25.53 11.26
C ASN A 7 -10.04 24.18 11.34
N GLY A 8 -10.08 23.41 10.27
CA GLY A 8 -10.66 22.07 10.27
C GLY A 8 -9.98 21.15 11.29
N GLN A 9 -8.64 21.14 11.32
CA GLN A 9 -7.86 20.36 12.27
C GLN A 9 -8.13 20.80 13.73
N LEU A 10 -8.18 22.11 14.01
CA LEU A 10 -8.49 22.63 15.36
C LEU A 10 -9.90 22.24 15.81
N LEU A 11 -10.88 22.32 14.92
CA LEU A 11 -12.26 21.91 15.20
C LEU A 11 -12.34 20.41 15.48
N LEU A 12 -11.60 19.58 14.73
CA LEU A 12 -11.53 18.14 14.97
C LEU A 12 -10.83 17.81 16.31
N CYS A 13 -9.78 18.54 16.67
CA CYS A 13 -9.15 18.43 17.99
C CYS A 13 -10.17 18.74 19.11
N GLY A 14 -10.95 19.80 18.97
CA GLY A 14 -12.01 20.12 19.92
C GLY A 14 -13.08 19.03 20.05
N LEU A 15 -13.46 18.36 18.92
CA LEU A 15 -14.33 17.19 18.96
C LEU A 15 -13.69 16.03 19.72
N ALA A 16 -12.40 15.76 19.46
CA ALA A 16 -11.65 14.69 20.12
C ALA A 16 -11.58 14.91 21.63
N GLU A 17 -11.24 16.12 22.09
CA GLU A 17 -11.20 16.50 23.50
C GLU A 17 -12.58 16.36 24.17
N ALA A 18 -13.63 16.85 23.53
CA ALA A 18 -14.99 16.73 24.03
C ALA A 18 -15.44 15.25 24.13
N ALA A 19 -15.11 14.44 23.12
CA ALA A 19 -15.43 13.02 23.14
C ALA A 19 -14.68 12.27 24.25
N MET A 20 -13.37 12.51 24.42
CA MET A 20 -12.59 11.91 25.51
C MET A 20 -13.08 12.35 26.90
N GLY A 21 -13.49 13.61 27.04
CA GLY A 21 -13.93 14.15 28.33
C GLY A 21 -15.35 13.73 28.72
N HIS A 22 -16.23 13.44 27.75
CA HIS A 22 -17.65 13.23 28.02
C HIS A 22 -18.19 11.86 27.67
N VAL A 23 -17.42 11.00 26.97
CA VAL A 23 -17.85 9.66 26.57
C VAL A 23 -17.09 8.59 27.35
N PRO A 24 -17.67 7.97 28.38
CA PRO A 24 -16.99 6.98 29.19
C PRO A 24 -16.47 5.80 28.36
N GLY A 25 -15.23 5.41 28.57
CA GLY A 25 -14.59 4.27 27.90
C GLY A 25 -14.26 4.47 26.42
N LEU A 26 -14.44 5.68 25.88
CA LEU A 26 -14.01 6.00 24.52
C LEU A 26 -12.48 5.98 24.41
N ARG A 27 -11.99 5.40 23.32
CA ARG A 27 -10.57 5.47 22.94
C ARG A 27 -10.45 5.91 21.49
N ILE A 28 -9.63 6.92 21.24
CA ILE A 28 -9.27 7.32 19.88
C ILE A 28 -8.15 6.39 19.40
N ILE A 29 -8.34 5.74 18.26
CA ILE A 29 -7.37 4.83 17.67
C ILE A 29 -6.66 5.42 16.47
N GLN A 30 -7.29 6.42 15.82
CA GLN A 30 -6.72 7.13 14.69
C GLN A 30 -7.32 8.53 14.60
N CYS A 31 -6.50 9.52 14.26
CA CYS A 31 -6.93 10.87 13.93
C CYS A 31 -6.12 11.34 12.72
N ASN A 32 -6.77 11.85 11.70
CA ASN A 32 -6.15 12.43 10.52
C ASN A 32 -6.64 13.87 10.31
N THR A 33 -6.45 14.46 9.12
CA THR A 33 -6.77 15.87 8.85
C THR A 33 -8.26 16.18 8.87
N ASP A 34 -9.14 15.21 8.64
CA ASP A 34 -10.56 15.38 8.37
C ASP A 34 -11.46 14.38 9.11
N GLY A 35 -10.90 13.51 9.93
CA GLY A 35 -11.68 12.53 10.65
C GLY A 35 -10.94 11.88 11.83
N MET A 36 -11.71 11.25 12.70
CA MET A 36 -11.19 10.41 13.77
C MET A 36 -11.90 9.06 13.81
N THR A 37 -11.14 8.02 14.15
CA THR A 37 -11.69 6.69 14.40
C THR A 37 -11.61 6.39 15.88
N VAL A 38 -12.72 5.96 16.44
CA VAL A 38 -12.87 5.71 17.87
C VAL A 38 -13.41 4.32 18.16
N ILE A 39 -12.99 3.75 19.28
CA ILE A 39 -13.66 2.60 19.90
C ILE A 39 -14.51 3.16 21.02
N VAL A 40 -15.80 2.82 21.02
CA VAL A 40 -16.74 3.26 22.05
C VAL A 40 -17.57 2.08 22.56
N PRO A 41 -17.71 1.92 23.91
CA PRO A 41 -18.58 0.92 24.50
C PRO A 41 -20.03 1.10 24.03
N ARG A 42 -20.78 0.00 23.94
CA ARG A 42 -22.17 0.03 23.44
C ARG A 42 -23.05 0.95 24.25
N GLU A 43 -22.90 0.95 25.57
CA GLU A 43 -23.61 1.79 26.53
C GLU A 43 -23.31 3.29 26.39
N SER A 44 -22.12 3.64 25.88
CA SER A 44 -21.69 5.03 25.69
C SER A 44 -22.01 5.62 24.32
N ARG A 45 -22.61 4.84 23.40
CA ARG A 45 -22.91 5.30 22.02
C ARG A 45 -23.85 6.50 21.99
N LEU A 46 -24.87 6.50 22.86
CA LEU A 46 -25.81 7.62 22.93
C LEU A 46 -25.07 8.91 23.36
N ARG A 47 -24.12 8.77 24.29
CA ARG A 47 -23.32 9.91 24.76
C ARG A 47 -22.42 10.45 23.66
N LEU A 48 -21.80 9.58 22.87
CA LEU A 48 -21.02 9.99 21.70
C LEU A 48 -21.90 10.76 20.70
N LYS A 49 -23.09 10.26 20.39
CA LYS A 49 -24.04 10.94 19.51
C LYS A 49 -24.37 12.36 20.02
N GLN A 50 -24.64 12.53 21.31
CA GLN A 50 -24.89 13.85 21.92
C GLN A 50 -23.71 14.81 21.77
N VAL A 51 -22.48 14.32 21.94
CA VAL A 51 -21.26 15.13 21.74
C VAL A 51 -21.11 15.54 20.27
N CYS A 52 -21.35 14.63 19.33
CA CYS A 52 -21.32 14.93 17.90
C CYS A 52 -22.37 16.00 17.52
N GLU A 53 -23.63 15.83 17.96
CA GLU A 53 -24.72 16.78 17.71
C GLU A 53 -24.43 18.16 18.31
N TRP A 54 -23.84 18.22 19.52
CA TRP A 54 -23.39 19.47 20.13
C TRP A 54 -22.33 20.14 19.27
N TRP A 55 -21.32 19.39 18.84
CA TRP A 55 -20.23 19.90 18.01
C TRP A 55 -20.74 20.41 16.64
N GLU A 56 -21.64 19.68 15.97
CA GLU A 56 -22.26 20.11 14.70
C GLU A 56 -23.04 21.42 14.86
N LYS A 57 -23.80 21.57 15.97
CA LYS A 57 -24.52 22.82 16.28
C LYS A 57 -23.57 23.99 16.50
N LEU A 58 -22.44 23.75 17.17
CA LEU A 58 -21.43 24.78 17.46
C LEU A 58 -20.70 25.21 16.19
N THR A 59 -20.23 24.26 15.38
CA THR A 59 -19.35 24.52 14.24
C THR A 59 -20.11 24.81 12.93
N LYS A 60 -21.38 24.43 12.85
CA LYS A 60 -22.20 24.45 11.63
C LYS A 60 -21.66 23.50 10.53
N LEU A 61 -20.81 22.55 10.90
CA LEU A 61 -20.34 21.47 10.05
C LEU A 61 -21.16 20.21 10.32
N THR A 62 -21.20 19.31 9.35
CA THR A 62 -21.88 18.00 9.45
C THR A 62 -20.83 16.90 9.55
N LEU A 63 -21.03 15.96 10.47
CA LEU A 63 -20.20 14.78 10.62
C LEU A 63 -20.80 13.60 9.87
N GLU A 64 -19.99 12.97 9.04
CA GLU A 64 -20.34 11.67 8.48
C GLU A 64 -19.85 10.57 9.44
N GLN A 65 -20.76 9.68 9.85
CA GLN A 65 -20.46 8.59 10.77
C GLN A 65 -20.51 7.25 10.06
N MET A 66 -19.41 6.51 10.15
CA MET A 66 -19.28 5.17 9.60
C MET A 66 -18.95 4.18 10.72
N THR A 67 -19.53 2.98 10.64
CA THR A 67 -19.28 1.92 11.62
C THR A 67 -18.54 0.78 10.94
N TYR A 68 -17.39 0.43 11.50
CA TYR A 68 -16.58 -0.69 11.04
C TYR A 68 -16.86 -1.93 11.91
N ARG A 69 -16.92 -3.09 11.25
CA ARG A 69 -16.92 -4.40 11.89
C ARG A 69 -15.51 -4.78 12.34
N ARG A 70 -14.52 -4.46 11.50
CA ARG A 70 -13.10 -4.74 11.72
C ARG A 70 -12.27 -3.63 11.09
N MET A 71 -11.18 -3.26 11.74
CA MET A 71 -10.23 -2.31 11.21
C MET A 71 -8.81 -2.77 11.55
N CYS A 72 -7.95 -2.84 10.53
CA CYS A 72 -6.54 -3.18 10.65
C CYS A 72 -5.75 -1.95 10.23
N ILE A 73 -5.05 -1.35 11.16
CA ILE A 73 -4.35 -0.07 10.98
C ILE A 73 -2.86 -0.33 11.07
N ARG A 74 -2.13 0.00 10.01
CA ARG A 74 -0.68 0.05 10.02
C ARG A 74 -0.19 1.43 10.46
N ASP A 75 -0.75 2.45 9.86
CA ASP A 75 -0.56 3.85 10.20
C ASP A 75 -1.74 4.70 9.68
N VAL A 76 -1.68 6.02 9.89
CA VAL A 76 -2.77 6.95 9.54
C VAL A 76 -3.16 6.91 8.05
N ASN A 77 -2.21 6.61 7.17
CA ASN A 77 -2.40 6.59 5.71
C ASN A 77 -2.49 5.17 5.13
N ASN A 78 -2.25 4.13 5.94
CA ASN A 78 -2.21 2.75 5.51
C ASN A 78 -3.08 1.90 6.42
N TYR A 79 -4.30 1.64 6.02
CA TYR A 79 -5.26 0.82 6.77
C TYR A 79 -6.28 0.13 5.85
N ILE A 80 -6.88 -0.92 6.38
CA ILE A 80 -8.02 -1.62 5.78
C ILE A 80 -9.14 -1.70 6.81
N GLY A 81 -10.37 -1.38 6.41
CA GLY A 81 -11.54 -1.39 7.26
C GLY A 81 -12.71 -2.08 6.59
N GLN A 82 -13.33 -3.04 7.27
CA GLN A 82 -14.54 -3.69 6.82
C GLN A 82 -15.76 -3.05 7.50
N TYR A 83 -16.67 -2.50 6.71
CA TYR A 83 -17.93 -1.97 7.20
C TYR A 83 -18.88 -3.08 7.68
N MET A 84 -19.97 -2.68 8.36
CA MET A 84 -20.98 -3.62 8.85
C MET A 84 -21.73 -4.33 7.72
N ASP A 85 -21.83 -3.71 6.54
CA ASP A 85 -22.46 -4.28 5.33
C ASP A 85 -21.52 -5.20 4.53
N GLY A 86 -20.28 -5.39 5.00
CA GLY A 86 -19.28 -6.24 4.36
C GLY A 86 -18.39 -5.52 3.34
N LYS A 87 -18.71 -4.29 2.94
CA LYS A 87 -17.84 -3.50 2.07
C LYS A 87 -16.49 -3.22 2.74
N VAL A 88 -15.46 -3.08 1.93
CA VAL A 88 -14.09 -2.86 2.42
C VAL A 88 -13.58 -1.50 1.97
N LYS A 89 -13.11 -0.71 2.93
CA LYS A 89 -12.36 0.52 2.69
C LYS A 89 -10.88 0.22 2.73
N ARG A 90 -10.17 0.56 1.66
CA ARG A 90 -8.72 0.40 1.52
C ARG A 90 -8.07 1.77 1.48
N LYS A 91 -6.90 1.89 2.11
CA LYS A 91 -6.12 3.13 2.11
C LYS A 91 -4.63 2.84 2.01
N GLY A 92 -3.96 3.61 1.13
CA GLY A 92 -2.52 3.56 0.94
C GLY A 92 -2.03 2.21 0.41
N ALA A 93 -1.13 1.54 1.14
CA ALA A 93 -0.52 0.28 0.74
C ALA A 93 -1.51 -0.89 0.53
N TYR A 94 -2.76 -0.74 0.97
CA TYR A 94 -3.82 -1.74 0.77
C TYR A 94 -4.70 -1.46 -0.45
N GLU A 95 -4.49 -0.34 -1.15
CA GLU A 95 -5.26 0.00 -2.34
C GLU A 95 -4.80 -0.84 -3.53
N TYR A 96 -5.77 -1.38 -4.28
CA TYR A 96 -5.52 -2.12 -5.53
C TYR A 96 -6.58 -1.86 -6.61
N GLU A 97 -7.68 -1.20 -6.27
CA GLU A 97 -8.67 -0.66 -7.23
C GLU A 97 -8.20 0.72 -7.66
N MET A 98 -7.30 0.75 -8.64
CA MET A 98 -6.59 1.95 -9.06
C MET A 98 -7.09 2.46 -10.40
N GLU A 99 -6.98 3.79 -10.60
CA GLU A 99 -7.21 4.44 -11.88
C GLU A 99 -6.17 3.97 -12.92
N TRP A 100 -6.54 3.96 -14.19
CA TRP A 100 -5.70 3.45 -15.29
C TRP A 100 -4.30 4.09 -15.38
N HIS A 101 -4.15 5.33 -14.92
CA HIS A 101 -2.88 6.07 -14.94
C HIS A 101 -1.97 5.77 -13.74
N GLN A 102 -2.49 5.11 -12.72
CA GLN A 102 -1.74 4.75 -11.52
C GLN A 102 -0.81 3.55 -11.77
N ASN A 103 0.09 3.30 -10.83
CA ASN A 103 1.05 2.21 -10.96
C ASN A 103 0.45 0.90 -10.46
N HIS A 104 0.05 0.04 -11.37
CA HIS A 104 -0.42 -1.32 -11.08
C HIS A 104 0.79 -2.26 -10.95
N SER A 105 1.43 -2.27 -9.79
CA SER A 105 2.59 -3.12 -9.49
C SER A 105 2.31 -4.04 -8.32
N ALA A 106 2.62 -5.33 -8.50
CA ALA A 106 2.49 -6.37 -7.47
C ALA A 106 1.14 -6.35 -6.74
N LEU A 107 0.02 -6.23 -7.48
CA LEU A 107 -1.32 -6.15 -6.91
C LEU A 107 -1.71 -7.40 -6.10
N VAL A 108 -1.05 -8.52 -6.33
CA VAL A 108 -1.20 -9.73 -5.50
C VAL A 108 -0.93 -9.43 -4.03
N VAL A 109 0.01 -8.53 -3.72
CA VAL A 109 0.39 -8.21 -2.32
C VAL A 109 -0.78 -7.61 -1.53
N PRO A 110 -1.38 -6.47 -1.91
CA PRO A 110 -2.53 -5.92 -1.19
C PRO A 110 -3.78 -6.81 -1.25
N LYS A 111 -4.01 -7.53 -2.36
CA LYS A 111 -5.15 -8.43 -2.50
C LYS A 111 -5.05 -9.63 -1.57
N VAL A 112 -3.88 -10.25 -1.46
CA VAL A 112 -3.65 -11.36 -0.50
C VAL A 112 -3.66 -10.83 0.93
N ALA A 113 -3.04 -9.69 1.20
CA ALA A 113 -3.07 -9.09 2.54
C ALA A 113 -4.52 -8.86 3.03
N GLU A 114 -5.42 -8.42 2.17
CA GLU A 114 -6.84 -8.31 2.51
C GLU A 114 -7.45 -9.64 2.93
N LYS A 115 -7.24 -10.71 2.15
CA LYS A 115 -7.75 -12.05 2.50
C LYS A 115 -7.18 -12.55 3.82
N VAL A 116 -5.89 -12.34 4.05
CA VAL A 116 -5.25 -12.71 5.32
C VAL A 116 -5.86 -11.95 6.49
N LEU A 117 -5.98 -10.63 6.37
CA LEU A 117 -6.45 -9.76 7.45
C LEU A 117 -7.95 -9.90 7.74
N LEU A 118 -8.78 -10.09 6.74
CA LEU A 118 -10.23 -10.13 6.91
C LEU A 118 -10.77 -11.55 7.03
N GLU A 119 -10.17 -12.53 6.36
CA GLU A 119 -10.67 -13.91 6.26
C GLU A 119 -9.79 -14.91 7.01
N GLY A 120 -8.54 -14.54 7.36
CA GLY A 120 -7.59 -15.43 8.02
C GLY A 120 -6.94 -16.43 7.06
N ALA A 121 -6.87 -16.11 5.75
CA ALA A 121 -6.29 -16.99 4.75
C ALA A 121 -4.78 -17.21 4.99
N PRO A 122 -4.21 -18.42 4.72
CA PRO A 122 -2.79 -18.68 4.84
C PRO A 122 -2.03 -17.96 3.70
N ILE A 123 -0.98 -17.18 4.06
CA ILE A 123 -0.28 -16.30 3.11
C ILE A 123 0.28 -17.09 1.93
N ARG A 124 1.17 -18.07 2.21
CA ARG A 124 1.89 -18.81 1.17
C ARG A 124 0.94 -19.50 0.20
N GLU A 125 0.01 -20.28 0.73
CA GLU A 125 -0.95 -21.01 -0.08
C GLU A 125 -1.80 -20.07 -0.96
N THR A 126 -2.20 -18.92 -0.41
CA THR A 126 -2.99 -17.94 -1.14
C THR A 126 -2.19 -17.28 -2.25
N VAL A 127 -0.89 -16.98 -2.04
CA VAL A 127 -0.01 -16.44 -3.07
C VAL A 127 0.24 -17.48 -4.18
N GLU A 128 0.61 -18.70 -3.82
CA GLU A 128 0.96 -19.77 -4.78
C GLU A 128 -0.23 -20.19 -5.67
N ASN A 129 -1.45 -20.12 -5.13
CA ASN A 129 -2.68 -20.44 -5.87
C ASN A 129 -3.39 -19.21 -6.46
N TRP A 130 -2.72 -18.05 -6.52
CA TRP A 130 -3.34 -16.84 -7.06
C TRP A 130 -3.58 -16.96 -8.57
N PRO A 131 -4.82 -16.73 -9.08
CA PRO A 131 -5.18 -17.10 -10.44
C PRO A 131 -4.66 -16.15 -11.53
N ASP A 132 -4.37 -14.90 -11.18
CA ASP A 132 -4.02 -13.86 -12.15
C ASP A 132 -2.52 -13.55 -12.11
N ILE A 133 -1.79 -13.98 -13.13
CA ILE A 133 -0.36 -13.69 -13.27
C ILE A 133 -0.06 -12.19 -13.40
N MET A 134 -1.01 -11.40 -13.90
CA MET A 134 -0.84 -9.95 -14.03
C MET A 134 -0.71 -9.25 -12.70
N ASP A 135 -1.30 -9.81 -11.66
CA ASP A 135 -1.19 -9.26 -10.30
C ASP A 135 0.21 -9.40 -9.70
N PHE A 136 1.04 -10.31 -10.25
CA PHE A 136 2.45 -10.45 -9.85
C PHE A 136 3.38 -9.47 -10.55
N MET A 137 2.92 -8.82 -11.62
CA MET A 137 3.78 -7.92 -12.39
C MET A 137 4.16 -6.68 -11.61
N LEU A 138 5.45 -6.38 -11.60
CA LEU A 138 5.98 -5.12 -11.16
C LEU A 138 6.25 -4.20 -12.36
N ARG A 139 6.43 -2.92 -12.08
CA ARG A 139 6.75 -1.91 -13.09
C ARG A 139 7.84 -0.98 -12.59
N VAL A 140 8.85 -0.79 -13.39
CA VAL A 140 9.87 0.22 -13.17
C VAL A 140 9.83 1.25 -14.29
N LYS A 141 10.06 2.51 -13.94
CA LYS A 141 10.21 3.62 -14.88
C LYS A 141 11.44 4.43 -14.51
N VAL A 142 12.25 4.77 -15.51
CA VAL A 142 13.37 5.70 -15.36
C VAL A 142 13.20 6.91 -16.27
N PRO A 143 13.76 8.08 -15.90
CA PRO A 143 13.75 9.27 -16.74
C PRO A 143 14.60 9.05 -18.01
N ARG A 144 14.43 9.91 -19.01
CA ARG A 144 15.16 9.83 -20.30
C ARG A 144 16.68 9.96 -20.16
N SER A 145 17.17 10.60 -19.11
CA SER A 145 18.60 10.72 -18.80
C SER A 145 19.21 9.46 -18.21
N SER A 146 18.42 8.44 -17.96
CA SER A 146 18.82 7.18 -17.34
C SER A 146 18.41 6.01 -18.23
N SER A 147 18.98 4.84 -18.00
CA SER A 147 18.62 3.60 -18.69
C SER A 147 18.32 2.48 -17.71
N LEU A 148 17.57 1.49 -18.18
CA LEU A 148 17.39 0.21 -17.51
C LEU A 148 18.23 -0.83 -18.23
N VAL A 149 18.92 -1.66 -17.45
CA VAL A 149 19.72 -2.78 -17.95
C VAL A 149 19.40 -4.02 -17.13
N ILE A 150 19.32 -5.14 -17.81
CA ILE A 150 19.29 -6.46 -17.16
C ILE A 150 20.63 -7.15 -17.36
N GLU A 151 21.17 -7.73 -16.31
CA GLU A 151 22.43 -8.45 -16.29
C GLU A 151 22.18 -9.92 -16.02
N TYR A 152 22.65 -10.76 -16.93
CA TYR A 152 22.67 -12.21 -16.77
C TYR A 152 24.10 -12.66 -16.45
N ARG A 153 24.23 -13.58 -15.51
CA ARG A 153 25.50 -14.20 -15.12
C ARG A 153 25.47 -15.67 -15.43
N GLU A 154 26.17 -16.05 -16.49
CA GLU A 154 26.32 -17.44 -16.90
C GLU A 154 27.79 -17.81 -17.03
N ASN A 155 28.19 -18.91 -16.40
CA ASN A 155 29.56 -19.47 -16.50
C ASN A 155 30.68 -18.47 -16.22
N GLY A 156 30.46 -17.51 -15.29
CA GLY A 156 31.43 -16.48 -14.95
C GLY A 156 31.49 -15.30 -15.94
N THR A 157 30.63 -15.28 -16.94
CA THR A 157 30.50 -14.16 -17.90
C THR A 157 29.28 -13.32 -17.53
N GLU A 158 29.46 -12.02 -17.45
CA GLU A 158 28.38 -11.06 -17.24
C GLU A 158 27.97 -10.47 -18.58
N GLN A 159 26.70 -10.57 -18.92
CA GLN A 159 26.12 -9.98 -20.13
C GLN A 159 25.01 -9.01 -19.74
N GLN A 160 25.11 -7.76 -20.22
CA GLN A 160 24.13 -6.72 -19.95
C GLN A 160 23.32 -6.41 -21.22
N TYR A 161 22.02 -6.31 -21.07
CA TYR A 161 21.10 -5.96 -22.14
C TYR A 161 20.28 -4.73 -21.75
N PRO A 162 20.21 -3.73 -22.64
CA PRO A 162 19.38 -2.55 -22.39
C PRO A 162 17.88 -2.90 -22.50
N LEU A 163 17.10 -2.29 -21.63
CA LEU A 163 15.65 -2.42 -21.63
C LEU A 163 14.97 -1.07 -21.90
N GLN A 164 13.69 -1.12 -22.18
CA GLN A 164 12.89 0.11 -22.31
C GLN A 164 12.85 0.89 -20.99
N ASN A 165 12.81 2.21 -21.05
CA ASN A 165 12.76 3.09 -19.87
C ASN A 165 11.52 2.88 -18.99
N THR A 166 10.50 2.22 -19.51
CA THR A 166 9.37 1.70 -18.74
C THR A 166 9.25 0.22 -19.04
N THR A 167 9.52 -0.60 -18.05
CA THR A 167 9.53 -2.07 -18.19
C THR A 167 8.68 -2.69 -17.12
N ARG A 168 7.84 -3.66 -17.51
CA ARG A 168 7.18 -4.60 -16.61
C ARG A 168 8.03 -5.83 -16.44
N TYR A 169 7.99 -6.44 -15.27
CA TYR A 169 8.78 -7.62 -14.97
C TYR A 169 8.13 -8.46 -13.86
N LEU A 170 8.51 -9.71 -13.81
CA LEU A 170 8.17 -10.65 -12.74
C LEU A 170 9.42 -10.97 -11.92
N ILE A 171 9.24 -11.23 -10.65
CA ILE A 171 10.30 -11.83 -9.82
C ILE A 171 10.29 -13.33 -10.08
N THR A 172 11.46 -13.89 -10.43
CA THR A 172 11.58 -15.26 -10.96
C THR A 172 12.77 -15.98 -10.36
N LYS A 173 12.70 -17.31 -10.31
CA LYS A 173 13.82 -18.13 -9.85
C LYS A 173 14.98 -18.16 -10.84
N SER A 174 14.65 -18.08 -12.14
CA SER A 174 15.61 -17.98 -13.23
C SER A 174 15.45 -16.63 -13.92
N GLY A 175 16.49 -15.87 -14.07
CA GLY A 175 16.39 -14.52 -14.66
C GLY A 175 17.66 -13.74 -14.43
N GLY A 176 17.64 -12.45 -14.75
CA GLY A 176 18.76 -11.55 -14.56
C GLY A 176 18.56 -10.61 -13.36
N HIS A 177 19.58 -9.82 -13.09
CA HIS A 177 19.51 -8.73 -12.14
C HIS A 177 19.23 -7.41 -12.85
N LEU A 178 18.23 -6.69 -12.38
CA LEU A 178 17.78 -5.44 -13.00
C LEU A 178 18.44 -4.23 -12.34
N PHE A 179 18.97 -3.33 -13.15
CA PHE A 179 19.64 -2.13 -12.66
C PHE A 179 19.13 -0.87 -13.37
N LYS A 180 19.08 0.22 -12.60
CA LYS A 180 19.00 1.59 -13.12
C LYS A 180 20.41 2.12 -13.28
N GLN A 181 20.77 2.52 -14.49
CA GLN A 181 21.98 3.28 -14.75
C GLN A 181 21.61 4.77 -14.80
N MET A 182 22.13 5.52 -13.86
CA MET A 182 21.84 6.94 -13.68
C MET A 182 23.09 7.78 -13.97
N PRO A 183 22.94 9.00 -14.51
CA PRO A 183 24.05 9.88 -14.76
C PRO A 183 24.85 10.16 -13.47
N PRO A 184 26.13 10.54 -13.60
CA PRO A 184 26.95 10.95 -12.48
C PRO A 184 26.33 12.06 -11.65
N LEU A 185 26.62 12.11 -10.37
CA LEU A 185 26.34 13.29 -9.56
C LEU A 185 27.30 14.41 -9.94
N GLU A 186 26.89 15.65 -9.66
CA GLU A 186 27.71 16.84 -9.90
C GLU A 186 29.11 16.65 -9.29
N GLY A 187 30.14 16.87 -10.11
CA GLY A 187 31.55 16.67 -9.73
C GLY A 187 32.06 15.21 -9.74
N LYS A 188 31.29 14.25 -10.26
CA LYS A 188 31.71 12.85 -10.43
C LYS A 188 31.58 12.41 -11.88
N GLU A 189 32.50 11.58 -12.36
CA GLU A 189 32.53 11.09 -13.75
C GLU A 189 31.81 9.74 -13.94
N LEU A 190 31.67 8.96 -12.86
CA LEU A 190 31.17 7.59 -12.94
C LEU A 190 29.63 7.52 -12.89
N TRP A 191 29.05 6.81 -13.84
CA TRP A 191 27.65 6.43 -13.83
C TRP A 191 27.32 5.58 -12.60
N ARG A 192 26.16 5.83 -12.01
CA ARG A 192 25.69 5.09 -10.84
C ARG A 192 24.81 3.94 -11.30
N GLN A 193 25.10 2.76 -10.79
CA GLN A 193 24.26 1.58 -10.99
C GLN A 193 23.51 1.28 -9.70
N ILE A 194 22.18 1.23 -9.78
CA ILE A 194 21.30 1.00 -8.63
C ILE A 194 20.45 -0.22 -8.94
N GLY A 195 20.55 -1.26 -8.11
CA GLY A 195 19.71 -2.45 -8.22
C GLY A 195 18.22 -2.15 -8.07
N VAL A 196 17.42 -2.76 -8.90
CA VAL A 196 15.96 -2.81 -8.76
C VAL A 196 15.63 -4.17 -8.19
N GLU A 197 14.89 -4.21 -7.08
CA GLU A 197 14.62 -5.44 -6.32
C GLU A 197 15.92 -6.17 -5.97
N ALA A 198 16.84 -5.46 -5.29
CA ALA A 198 18.17 -5.97 -4.99
C ALA A 198 18.12 -7.32 -4.26
N GLY A 199 18.89 -8.30 -4.76
CA GLY A 199 18.91 -9.67 -4.25
C GLY A 199 17.94 -10.63 -4.93
N TRP A 200 17.01 -10.12 -5.77
CA TRP A 200 16.07 -10.96 -6.51
C TRP A 200 16.41 -10.99 -8.00
N LYS A 201 16.09 -12.12 -8.65
CA LYS A 201 16.17 -12.24 -10.10
C LYS A 201 14.85 -11.82 -10.72
N VAL A 202 14.94 -11.23 -11.89
CA VAL A 202 13.75 -10.75 -12.62
C VAL A 202 13.76 -11.23 -14.06
N THR A 203 12.56 -11.43 -14.60
CA THR A 203 12.33 -11.64 -16.03
C THR A 203 11.51 -10.48 -16.56
N PRO A 204 12.05 -9.66 -17.49
CA PRO A 204 11.27 -8.63 -18.15
C PRO A 204 10.08 -9.25 -18.90
N CYS A 205 8.94 -8.59 -18.81
CA CYS A 205 7.71 -9.08 -19.40
C CYS A 205 6.83 -7.87 -19.77
N ASN A 206 7.02 -7.37 -20.99
CA ASN A 206 6.22 -6.25 -21.50
C ASN A 206 4.99 -6.75 -22.28
N ASP A 207 4.95 -8.04 -22.63
CA ASP A 207 3.83 -8.72 -23.26
C ASP A 207 3.37 -9.89 -22.38
N ILE A 208 2.06 -10.12 -22.32
CA ILE A 208 1.46 -11.21 -21.55
C ILE A 208 1.91 -12.59 -22.06
N VAL A 209 2.22 -12.70 -23.34
CA VAL A 209 2.74 -13.94 -23.94
C VAL A 209 4.11 -14.31 -23.37
N GLU A 210 4.94 -13.29 -23.06
CA GLU A 210 6.25 -13.47 -22.44
C GLU A 210 6.16 -13.99 -20.99
N ALA A 211 5.01 -13.83 -20.35
CA ALA A 211 4.76 -14.32 -18.98
C ALA A 211 4.46 -15.83 -18.93
N GLN A 212 4.12 -16.45 -20.08
CA GLN A 212 3.77 -17.86 -20.13
C GLN A 212 4.99 -18.74 -19.92
N GLY A 213 4.91 -19.66 -18.95
CA GLY A 213 6.01 -20.59 -18.63
C GLY A 213 7.12 -20.02 -17.77
N VAL A 214 7.00 -18.80 -17.28
CA VAL A 214 7.97 -18.18 -16.35
C VAL A 214 7.76 -18.77 -14.95
N GLU A 215 8.84 -19.24 -14.33
CA GLU A 215 8.80 -19.75 -12.96
C GLU A 215 8.91 -18.60 -11.98
N ILE A 216 7.76 -18.19 -11.42
CA ILE A 216 7.66 -17.11 -10.44
C ILE A 216 8.37 -17.51 -9.14
N ASP A 217 9.13 -16.59 -8.57
CA ASP A 217 9.65 -16.72 -7.21
C ASP A 217 8.63 -16.17 -6.21
N PHE A 218 7.78 -17.06 -5.72
CA PHE A 218 6.73 -16.69 -4.77
C PHE A 218 7.27 -16.22 -3.43
N ASP A 219 8.51 -16.53 -3.06
CA ASP A 219 9.10 -16.13 -1.78
C ASP A 219 9.18 -14.60 -1.65
N TYR A 220 9.45 -13.90 -2.75
CA TYR A 220 9.41 -12.43 -2.78
C TYR A 220 8.02 -11.91 -2.36
N TYR A 221 6.98 -12.38 -3.04
CA TYR A 221 5.62 -11.89 -2.82
C TYR A 221 5.08 -12.28 -1.45
N VAL A 222 5.42 -13.47 -0.96
CA VAL A 222 5.11 -13.91 0.41
C VAL A 222 5.74 -12.95 1.42
N GLN A 223 7.03 -12.61 1.26
CA GLN A 223 7.71 -11.65 2.14
C GLN A 223 7.08 -10.26 2.09
N GLU A 224 6.67 -9.77 0.90
CA GLU A 224 6.00 -8.48 0.79
C GLU A 224 4.62 -8.48 1.47
N VAL A 225 3.84 -9.56 1.34
CA VAL A 225 2.57 -9.74 2.07
C VAL A 225 2.82 -9.78 3.57
N GLU A 226 3.81 -10.53 4.04
CA GLU A 226 4.18 -10.62 5.46
C GLU A 226 4.56 -9.24 6.03
N LYS A 227 5.34 -8.44 5.30
CA LYS A 227 5.68 -7.06 5.70
C LYS A 227 4.44 -6.18 5.84
N LEU A 228 3.46 -6.37 4.94
CA LEU A 228 2.22 -5.60 4.96
C LEU A 228 1.28 -6.04 6.08
N VAL A 229 1.22 -7.33 6.37
CA VAL A 229 0.35 -7.91 7.42
C VAL A 229 0.94 -7.74 8.81
N ASN A 230 2.26 -8.02 8.99
CA ASN A 230 2.92 -7.97 10.30
C ASN A 230 3.25 -6.54 10.78
N GLY A 231 3.17 -5.55 9.90
CA GLY A 231 3.32 -4.14 10.25
C GLY A 231 2.11 -3.51 10.96
N LEU A 232 1.13 -4.31 11.36
CA LEU A 232 -0.07 -3.86 12.07
C LEU A 232 0.21 -3.78 13.58
N SER A 233 -0.12 -2.65 14.18
CA SER A 233 -0.10 -2.40 15.63
C SER A 233 -1.47 -2.63 16.25
#